data_d4ff1b87342852d84f11fc1cd5830727
#
_entry.id   d4ff1b87342852d84f11fc1cd5830727
#
_cell.length_a   1.000
_cell.length_b   1.000
_cell.length_c   1.000
_cell.angle_alpha   90.00
_cell.angle_beta   90.00
_cell.angle_gamma   90.00
#
_symmetry.space_group_name_H-M   'P 1'
#
loop_
_entity.id
_entity.type
_entity.pdbx_description
1 polymer ?
#
loop_
_entity_poly.entity_id
_entity_poly.type
_entity_poly.pdbx_seq_one_letter_code
_entity_poly.pdbx_strand_id
1 'polypeptide(L)'
;KWVLDILDKERQAKPITDIRERIPLAEAVGVLVSKSSFNTVEVYKMITQRFSVNKVDEIPYDVLLYAVEYVHHLTAMAARSHELQRQDQHEVQQLVEAVIKQNFKMMKVWDALRILNSTDFFNYSGLIVRSNELAMKLSKRYNIRGINGEPLVSSNFRLVSFSNGGTLETNPNWFNAPA
;
A
#
# COMPACT_ATOMS: atom_id res chain seq x y z
N LYS A 1 -39.99 -39.01 -24.03
CA LYS A 1 -38.61 -39.25 -23.55
C LYS A 1 -37.58 -38.58 -24.48
N TRP A 2 -37.63 -38.81 -25.81
CA TRP A 2 -36.72 -38.27 -26.81
C TRP A 2 -36.75 -36.73 -26.90
N VAL A 3 -37.92 -36.08 -26.79
CA VAL A 3 -38.06 -34.61 -26.81
C VAL A 3 -37.46 -33.99 -25.55
N LEU A 4 -37.61 -34.62 -24.40
CA LEU A 4 -36.96 -34.13 -23.15
C LEU A 4 -35.44 -34.27 -23.20
N ASP A 5 -34.93 -35.35 -23.82
CA ASP A 5 -33.47 -35.55 -23.98
C ASP A 5 -32.86 -34.55 -24.97
N ILE A 6 -33.62 -34.03 -25.96
CA ILE A 6 -33.19 -32.98 -26.88
C ILE A 6 -33.18 -31.62 -26.14
N LEU A 7 -34.24 -31.31 -25.40
CA LEU A 7 -34.35 -30.09 -24.62
C LEU A 7 -33.29 -30.01 -23.51
N ASP A 8 -32.96 -31.15 -22.90
CA ASP A 8 -31.87 -31.20 -21.92
C ASP A 8 -30.49 -31.08 -22.58
N LYS A 9 -30.29 -31.60 -23.80
CA LYS A 9 -29.07 -31.40 -24.58
C LYS A 9 -28.93 -29.94 -25.07
N GLU A 10 -30.02 -29.29 -25.48
CA GLU A 10 -29.99 -27.85 -25.82
C GLU A 10 -29.78 -26.95 -24.60
N ARG A 11 -30.31 -27.33 -23.42
CA ARG A 11 -30.02 -26.66 -22.16
C ARG A 11 -28.57 -26.83 -21.70
N GLN A 12 -27.93 -27.94 -22.08
CA GLN A 12 -26.52 -28.23 -21.71
C GLN A 12 -25.51 -27.68 -22.71
N ALA A 13 -25.93 -27.28 -23.92
CA ALA A 13 -25.07 -26.52 -24.84
C ALA A 13 -24.96 -25.06 -24.33
N LYS A 14 -24.09 -24.82 -23.36
CA LYS A 14 -23.73 -23.47 -22.98
C LYS A 14 -23.25 -22.72 -24.23
N PRO A 15 -23.91 -21.62 -24.62
CA PRO A 15 -23.43 -20.81 -25.73
C PRO A 15 -22.02 -20.33 -25.43
N ILE A 16 -21.03 -20.80 -26.18
CA ILE A 16 -19.65 -20.31 -26.12
C ILE A 16 -19.66 -18.93 -26.75
N THR A 17 -19.23 -17.93 -25.99
CA THR A 17 -19.09 -16.55 -26.49
C THR A 17 -17.93 -16.41 -27.46
N ASP A 18 -18.11 -15.62 -28.54
CA ASP A 18 -17.06 -15.33 -29.51
C ASP A 18 -16.03 -14.37 -28.94
N ILE A 19 -14.83 -14.35 -29.54
CA ILE A 19 -13.74 -13.44 -29.16
C ILE A 19 -14.17 -11.98 -29.24
N ARG A 20 -14.98 -11.62 -30.28
CA ARG A 20 -15.47 -10.25 -30.47
C ARG A 20 -16.43 -9.81 -29.37
N GLU A 21 -17.26 -10.71 -28.90
CA GLU A 21 -18.20 -10.45 -27.80
C GLU A 21 -17.47 -10.20 -26.48
N ARG A 22 -16.29 -10.82 -26.30
CA ARG A 22 -15.47 -10.70 -25.09
C ARG A 22 -14.49 -9.52 -25.10
N ILE A 23 -14.42 -8.73 -26.17
CA ILE A 23 -13.55 -7.54 -26.24
C ILE A 23 -13.75 -6.62 -25.03
N PRO A 24 -15.00 -6.24 -24.65
CA PRO A 24 -15.19 -5.36 -23.49
C PRO A 24 -14.64 -5.94 -22.18
N LEU A 25 -14.76 -7.26 -22.00
CA LEU A 25 -14.21 -7.94 -20.84
C LEU A 25 -12.67 -7.92 -20.84
N ALA A 26 -12.06 -8.17 -22.01
CA ALA A 26 -10.60 -8.13 -22.14
C ALA A 26 -10.04 -6.72 -21.90
N GLU A 27 -10.72 -5.68 -22.36
CA GLU A 27 -10.37 -4.28 -22.10
C GLU A 27 -10.49 -3.95 -20.61
N ALA A 28 -11.57 -4.32 -19.95
CA ALA A 28 -11.76 -4.14 -18.52
C ALA A 28 -10.66 -4.86 -17.70
N VAL A 29 -10.31 -6.09 -18.08
CA VAL A 29 -9.19 -6.83 -17.48
C VAL A 29 -7.86 -6.08 -17.67
N GLY A 30 -7.58 -5.57 -18.86
CA GLY A 30 -6.39 -4.75 -19.14
C GLY A 30 -6.30 -3.52 -18.24
N VAL A 31 -7.42 -2.83 -18.01
CA VAL A 31 -7.50 -1.67 -17.10
C VAL A 31 -7.22 -2.10 -15.66
N LEU A 32 -7.80 -3.20 -15.18
CA LEU A 32 -7.55 -3.69 -13.82
C LEU A 32 -6.08 -4.05 -13.62
N VAL A 33 -5.48 -4.79 -14.55
CA VAL A 33 -4.06 -5.19 -14.50
C VAL A 33 -3.14 -3.96 -14.48
N SER A 34 -3.45 -2.93 -15.27
CA SER A 34 -2.65 -1.69 -15.29
C SER A 34 -2.72 -0.87 -14.00
N LYS A 35 -3.79 -1.03 -13.20
CA LYS A 35 -4.05 -0.24 -11.98
C LYS A 35 -3.88 -1.04 -10.68
N SER A 36 -3.52 -2.30 -10.77
CA SER A 36 -3.38 -3.19 -9.62
C SER A 36 -2.09 -4.01 -9.70
N SER A 37 -1.80 -4.78 -8.65
CA SER A 37 -0.70 -5.75 -8.64
C SER A 37 -1.07 -7.11 -9.24
N PHE A 38 -2.33 -7.29 -9.69
CA PHE A 38 -2.79 -8.54 -10.30
C PHE A 38 -2.24 -8.70 -11.71
N ASN A 39 -1.91 -9.93 -12.07
CA ASN A 39 -1.63 -10.29 -13.46
C ASN A 39 -2.90 -10.76 -14.18
N THR A 40 -2.84 -10.82 -15.51
CA THR A 40 -3.97 -11.20 -16.37
C THR A 40 -4.53 -12.59 -16.01
N VAL A 41 -3.66 -13.56 -15.68
CA VAL A 41 -4.08 -14.92 -15.35
C VAL A 41 -4.87 -14.96 -14.04
N GLU A 42 -4.42 -14.21 -13.03
CA GLU A 42 -5.12 -14.10 -11.76
C GLU A 42 -6.51 -13.49 -11.92
N VAL A 43 -6.62 -12.42 -12.71
CA VAL A 43 -7.92 -11.77 -12.96
C VAL A 43 -8.88 -12.72 -13.67
N TYR A 44 -8.44 -13.42 -14.72
CA TYR A 44 -9.29 -14.42 -15.38
C TYR A 44 -9.68 -15.58 -14.46
N LYS A 45 -8.80 -15.99 -13.56
CA LYS A 45 -9.12 -17.00 -12.54
C LYS A 45 -10.20 -16.50 -11.58
N MET A 46 -10.16 -15.24 -11.15
CA MET A 46 -11.20 -14.63 -10.32
C MET A 46 -12.55 -14.60 -11.06
N ILE A 47 -12.54 -14.23 -12.33
CA ILE A 47 -13.75 -14.21 -13.18
C ILE A 47 -14.34 -15.63 -13.30
N THR A 48 -13.54 -16.62 -13.68
CA THR A 48 -14.01 -17.99 -13.85
C THR A 48 -14.56 -18.58 -12.56
N GLN A 49 -13.92 -18.30 -11.42
CA GLN A 49 -14.42 -18.69 -10.11
C GLN A 49 -15.76 -18.00 -9.77
N ARG A 50 -15.88 -16.71 -10.04
CA ARG A 50 -17.09 -15.92 -9.72
C ARG A 50 -18.30 -16.40 -10.49
N PHE A 51 -18.11 -16.80 -11.76
CA PHE A 51 -19.18 -17.23 -12.66
C PHE A 51 -19.31 -18.76 -12.76
N SER A 52 -18.53 -19.49 -11.96
CA SER A 52 -18.58 -20.97 -11.88
C SER A 52 -18.39 -21.64 -13.24
N VAL A 53 -17.47 -21.13 -14.05
CA VAL A 53 -17.08 -21.68 -15.36
C VAL A 53 -15.61 -22.13 -15.33
N ASN A 54 -15.23 -23.05 -16.22
CA ASN A 54 -13.85 -23.49 -16.31
C ASN A 54 -13.00 -22.55 -17.21
N LYS A 55 -13.65 -21.95 -18.21
CA LYS A 55 -13.03 -21.05 -19.17
C LYS A 55 -13.90 -19.82 -19.38
N VAL A 56 -13.27 -18.71 -19.74
CA VAL A 56 -13.96 -17.42 -19.97
C VAL A 56 -14.93 -17.48 -21.15
N ASP A 57 -14.65 -18.32 -22.16
CA ASP A 57 -15.52 -18.52 -23.31
C ASP A 57 -16.83 -19.26 -22.95
N GLU A 58 -16.89 -19.94 -21.82
CA GLU A 58 -18.10 -20.60 -21.30
C GLU A 58 -19.07 -19.61 -20.62
N ILE A 59 -18.71 -18.33 -20.45
CA ILE A 59 -19.60 -17.31 -19.89
C ILE A 59 -20.68 -17.00 -20.95
N PRO A 60 -21.99 -17.19 -20.65
CA PRO A 60 -23.07 -16.87 -21.58
C PRO A 60 -23.06 -15.36 -21.92
N TYR A 61 -23.53 -15.05 -23.16
CA TYR A 61 -23.51 -13.65 -23.63
C TYR A 61 -24.34 -12.71 -22.76
N ASP A 62 -25.48 -13.13 -22.27
CA ASP A 62 -26.35 -12.37 -21.37
C ASP A 62 -25.72 -12.11 -20.00
N VAL A 63 -24.76 -12.94 -19.60
CA VAL A 63 -24.01 -12.80 -18.32
C VAL A 63 -22.70 -12.01 -18.51
N LEU A 64 -22.24 -11.84 -19.74
CA LEU A 64 -20.95 -11.22 -20.03
C LEU A 64 -20.85 -9.77 -19.51
N LEU A 65 -21.97 -9.02 -19.57
CA LEU A 65 -22.03 -7.67 -19.02
C LEU A 65 -21.76 -7.65 -17.52
N TYR A 66 -22.31 -8.61 -16.77
CA TYR A 66 -22.06 -8.72 -15.33
C TYR A 66 -20.60 -9.09 -15.02
N ALA A 67 -19.93 -9.82 -15.93
CA ALA A 67 -18.51 -10.11 -15.80
C ALA A 67 -17.68 -8.82 -16.00
N VAL A 68 -18.05 -7.97 -16.93
CA VAL A 68 -17.42 -6.64 -17.15
C VAL A 68 -17.64 -5.75 -15.91
N GLU A 69 -18.86 -5.66 -15.41
CA GLU A 69 -19.20 -4.91 -14.20
C GLU A 69 -18.40 -5.40 -12.98
N TYR A 70 -18.26 -6.71 -12.82
CA TYR A 70 -17.46 -7.30 -11.76
C TYR A 70 -15.99 -6.85 -11.84
N VAL A 71 -15.39 -6.84 -13.03
CA VAL A 71 -14.01 -6.36 -13.22
C VAL A 71 -13.88 -4.85 -12.95
N HIS A 72 -14.86 -4.05 -13.36
CA HIS A 72 -14.90 -2.62 -13.00
C HIS A 72 -15.00 -2.41 -11.48
N HIS A 73 -15.80 -3.21 -10.79
CA HIS A 73 -15.88 -3.17 -9.34
C HIS A 73 -14.54 -3.51 -8.68
N LEU A 74 -13.85 -4.56 -9.14
CA LEU A 74 -12.51 -4.89 -8.68
C LEU A 74 -11.51 -3.75 -8.92
N THR A 75 -11.62 -3.08 -10.08
CA THR A 75 -10.78 -1.92 -10.41
C THR A 75 -11.01 -0.76 -9.45
N ALA A 76 -12.26 -0.47 -9.11
CA ALA A 76 -12.61 0.56 -8.13
C ALA A 76 -12.10 0.22 -6.72
N MET A 77 -12.21 -1.05 -6.31
CA MET A 77 -11.68 -1.51 -5.03
C MET A 77 -10.15 -1.41 -4.97
N ALA A 78 -9.45 -1.80 -6.04
CA ALA A 78 -7.99 -1.67 -6.14
C ALA A 78 -7.56 -0.20 -6.05
N ALA A 79 -8.22 0.70 -6.78
CA ALA A 79 -7.94 2.14 -6.74
C ALA A 79 -8.15 2.72 -5.33
N ARG A 80 -9.23 2.34 -4.65
CA ARG A 80 -9.50 2.77 -3.28
C ARG A 80 -8.45 2.26 -2.29
N SER A 81 -8.02 1.01 -2.43
CA SER A 81 -6.96 0.43 -1.60
C SER A 81 -5.64 1.18 -1.76
N HIS A 82 -5.26 1.53 -2.99
CA HIS A 82 -4.06 2.33 -3.25
C HIS A 82 -4.15 3.75 -2.70
N GLU A 83 -5.33 4.36 -2.73
CA GLU A 83 -5.53 5.69 -2.15
C GLU A 83 -5.41 5.68 -0.63
N LEU A 84 -6.05 4.71 0.05
CA LEU A 84 -5.91 4.53 1.50
C LEU A 84 -4.44 4.27 1.87
N GLN A 85 -3.75 3.42 1.13
CA GLN A 85 -2.33 3.14 1.39
C GLN A 85 -1.44 4.39 1.22
N ARG A 86 -1.74 5.26 0.24
CA ARG A 86 -1.03 6.55 0.08
C ARG A 86 -1.31 7.51 1.23
N GLN A 87 -2.56 7.57 1.69
CA GLN A 87 -2.95 8.39 2.83
C GLN A 87 -2.24 7.92 4.10
N ASP A 88 -2.29 6.62 4.40
CA ASP A 88 -1.58 6.03 5.54
C ASP A 88 -0.08 6.32 5.48
N GLN A 89 0.53 6.20 4.30
CA GLN A 89 1.95 6.50 4.11
C GLN A 89 2.26 7.97 4.41
N HIS A 90 1.40 8.88 3.97
CA HIS A 90 1.58 10.33 4.23
C HIS A 90 1.45 10.66 5.72
N GLU A 91 0.46 10.10 6.41
CA GLU A 91 0.26 10.28 7.85
C GLU A 91 1.44 9.71 8.66
N VAL A 92 1.92 8.51 8.29
CA VAL A 92 3.12 7.91 8.91
C VAL A 92 4.35 8.79 8.67
N GLN A 93 4.51 9.35 7.48
CA GLN A 93 5.61 10.27 7.18
C GLN A 93 5.54 11.52 8.07
N GLN A 94 4.37 12.15 8.17
CA GLN A 94 4.19 13.33 9.03
C GLN A 94 4.51 13.02 10.49
N LEU A 95 4.05 11.87 11.00
CA LEU A 95 4.32 11.44 12.37
C LEU A 95 5.81 11.21 12.61
N VAL A 96 6.48 10.48 11.72
CA VAL A 96 7.92 10.20 11.81
C VAL A 96 8.72 11.49 11.80
N GLU A 97 8.43 12.41 10.89
CA GLU A 97 9.10 13.70 10.82
C GLU A 97 8.85 14.56 12.07
N ALA A 98 7.63 14.55 12.59
CA ALA A 98 7.28 15.30 13.79
C ALA A 98 8.04 14.76 15.02
N VAL A 99 8.10 13.43 15.20
CA VAL A 99 8.83 12.77 16.29
C VAL A 99 10.32 13.15 16.25
N ILE A 100 10.96 13.05 15.08
CA ILE A 100 12.38 13.39 14.93
C ILE A 100 12.62 14.87 15.22
N LYS A 101 11.79 15.78 14.68
CA LYS A 101 11.89 17.22 14.94
C LYS A 101 11.72 17.56 16.41
N GLN A 102 10.73 16.95 17.06
CA GLN A 102 10.46 17.14 18.49
C GLN A 102 11.65 16.67 19.34
N ASN A 103 12.11 15.44 19.12
CA ASN A 103 13.22 14.88 19.87
C ASN A 103 14.51 15.72 19.70
N PHE A 104 14.78 16.20 18.48
CA PHE A 104 15.91 17.07 18.21
C PHE A 104 15.81 18.40 18.96
N LYS A 105 14.64 19.04 18.98
CA LYS A 105 14.44 20.29 19.72
C LYS A 105 14.58 20.11 21.23
N MET A 106 14.22 18.93 21.74
CA MET A 106 14.32 18.60 23.16
C MET A 106 15.76 18.42 23.63
N MET A 107 16.76 18.27 22.74
CA MET A 107 18.17 18.10 23.14
C MET A 107 18.68 19.21 24.11
N LYS A 108 18.32 20.45 23.84
CA LYS A 108 18.70 21.58 24.72
C LYS A 108 18.08 21.49 26.12
N VAL A 109 16.89 20.93 26.21
CA VAL A 109 16.18 20.72 27.48
C VAL A 109 16.80 19.54 28.25
N TRP A 110 17.34 18.55 27.54
CA TRP A 110 18.00 17.39 28.14
C TRP A 110 19.23 17.75 28.96
N ASP A 111 20.07 18.61 28.43
CA ASP A 111 21.27 19.06 29.17
C ASP A 111 20.89 19.73 30.48
N ALA A 112 19.84 20.56 30.45
CA ALA A 112 19.32 21.19 31.67
C ALA A 112 18.70 20.16 32.63
N LEU A 113 17.90 19.21 32.10
CA LEU A 113 17.23 18.18 32.92
C LEU A 113 18.24 17.23 33.59
N ARG A 114 19.33 16.88 32.89
CA ARG A 114 20.42 16.07 33.46
C ARG A 114 21.03 16.71 34.72
N ILE A 115 21.14 18.02 34.73
CA ILE A 115 21.71 18.78 35.87
C ILE A 115 20.68 18.94 36.99
N LEU A 116 19.42 19.24 36.63
CA LEU A 116 18.36 19.55 37.60
C LEU A 116 17.72 18.33 38.23
N ASN A 117 17.49 17.27 37.45
CA ASN A 117 16.84 16.05 37.88
C ASN A 117 17.32 14.86 37.06
N SER A 118 18.33 14.16 37.57
CA SER A 118 18.91 13.00 36.90
C SER A 118 17.92 11.83 36.73
N THR A 119 17.00 11.65 37.67
CA THR A 119 15.98 10.56 37.59
C THR A 119 15.04 10.77 36.41
N ASP A 120 14.53 11.98 36.26
CA ASP A 120 13.67 12.32 35.11
C ASP A 120 14.43 12.23 33.80
N PHE A 121 15.71 12.72 33.80
CA PHE A 121 16.57 12.55 32.64
C PHE A 121 16.64 11.09 32.14
N PHE A 122 16.92 10.13 33.03
CA PHE A 122 16.99 8.73 32.65
C PHE A 122 15.65 8.17 32.20
N ASN A 123 14.56 8.52 32.86
CA ASN A 123 13.23 8.06 32.51
C ASN A 123 12.84 8.52 31.09
N TYR A 124 13.04 9.79 30.78
CA TYR A 124 12.67 10.34 29.48
C TYR A 124 13.66 9.97 28.37
N SER A 125 14.95 9.83 28.67
CA SER A 125 15.96 9.47 27.66
C SER A 125 15.64 8.12 26.99
N GLY A 126 15.18 7.14 27.76
CA GLY A 126 14.75 5.85 27.23
C GLY A 126 13.56 5.95 26.26
N LEU A 127 12.62 6.87 26.51
CA LEU A 127 11.47 7.10 25.64
C LEU A 127 11.90 7.73 24.29
N ILE A 128 12.84 8.67 24.34
CA ILE A 128 13.38 9.30 23.14
C ILE A 128 14.13 8.30 22.26
N VAL A 129 15.02 7.50 22.85
CA VAL A 129 15.75 6.47 22.12
C VAL A 129 14.75 5.52 21.41
N ARG A 130 13.76 5.02 22.15
CA ARG A 130 12.72 4.13 21.57
C ARG A 130 11.92 4.80 20.45
N SER A 131 11.51 6.06 20.63
CA SER A 131 10.74 6.78 19.61
C SER A 131 11.58 7.07 18.37
N ASN A 132 12.86 7.40 18.51
CA ASN A 132 13.78 7.55 17.39
C ASN A 132 14.01 6.24 16.63
N GLU A 133 14.24 5.13 17.36
CA GLU A 133 14.36 3.80 16.72
C GLU A 133 13.10 3.43 15.93
N LEU A 134 11.92 3.66 16.51
CA LEU A 134 10.65 3.38 15.85
C LEU A 134 10.47 4.27 14.61
N ALA A 135 10.76 5.57 14.74
CA ALA A 135 10.71 6.51 13.61
C ALA A 135 11.66 6.07 12.48
N MET A 136 12.86 5.62 12.79
CA MET A 136 13.79 5.08 11.80
C MET A 136 13.30 3.78 11.16
N LYS A 137 12.74 2.85 11.94
CA LYS A 137 12.15 1.60 11.41
C LYS A 137 11.00 1.91 10.45
N LEU A 138 10.11 2.84 10.84
CA LEU A 138 9.00 3.28 10.00
C LEU A 138 9.48 4.00 8.74
N SER A 139 10.49 4.88 8.84
CA SER A 139 11.05 5.59 7.68
C SER A 139 11.59 4.62 6.62
N LYS A 140 12.23 3.53 7.04
CA LYS A 140 12.71 2.48 6.14
C LYS A 140 11.56 1.66 5.56
N ARG A 141 10.60 1.23 6.41
CA ARG A 141 9.45 0.40 5.99
C ARG A 141 8.60 1.10 4.95
N TYR A 142 8.29 2.38 5.16
CA TYR A 142 7.45 3.19 4.28
C TYR A 142 8.25 3.96 3.23
N ASN A 143 9.57 3.71 3.13
CA ASN A 143 10.45 4.37 2.18
C ASN A 143 10.31 5.89 2.18
N ILE A 144 10.26 6.49 3.38
CA ILE A 144 10.11 7.94 3.56
C ILE A 144 11.35 8.64 3.02
N ARG A 145 11.14 9.66 2.18
CA ARG A 145 12.18 10.39 1.48
C ARG A 145 12.09 11.88 1.77
N GLY A 146 13.24 12.55 1.72
CA GLY A 146 13.34 13.98 1.66
C GLY A 146 12.86 14.55 0.32
N ILE A 147 12.85 15.88 0.21
CA ILE A 147 12.31 16.59 -0.96
C ILE A 147 13.02 16.23 -2.29
N ASN A 148 14.31 15.87 -2.24
CA ASN A 148 15.09 15.49 -3.43
C ASN A 148 15.15 13.97 -3.64
N GLY A 149 14.32 13.20 -2.93
CA GLY A 149 14.29 11.75 -3.04
C GLY A 149 15.37 11.00 -2.22
N GLU A 150 16.19 11.71 -1.45
CA GLU A 150 17.16 11.13 -0.54
C GLU A 150 16.48 10.43 0.66
N PRO A 151 17.12 9.46 1.32
CA PRO A 151 16.59 8.86 2.54
C PRO A 151 16.38 9.93 3.63
N LEU A 152 15.29 9.78 4.42
CA LEU A 152 15.01 10.68 5.55
C LEU A 152 16.22 10.86 6.47
N VAL A 153 16.93 9.78 6.76
CA VAL A 153 18.16 9.81 7.56
C VAL A 153 19.32 9.31 6.71
N SER A 154 20.38 10.09 6.62
CA SER A 154 21.60 9.71 5.90
C SER A 154 22.24 8.45 6.47
N SER A 155 23.00 7.72 5.65
CA SER A 155 23.66 6.47 6.05
C SER A 155 24.66 6.64 7.20
N ASN A 156 25.26 7.82 7.33
CA ASN A 156 26.19 8.17 8.40
C ASN A 156 25.50 8.80 9.62
N PHE A 157 24.15 8.87 9.65
CA PHE A 157 23.33 9.44 10.72
C PHE A 157 23.64 10.92 11.05
N ARG A 158 24.22 11.67 10.13
CA ARG A 158 24.60 13.08 10.36
C ARG A 158 23.60 14.07 9.78
N LEU A 159 22.73 13.63 8.89
CA LEU A 159 21.77 14.50 8.22
C LEU A 159 20.40 13.85 8.24
N VAL A 160 19.40 14.63 8.60
CA VAL A 160 17.98 14.30 8.41
C VAL A 160 17.40 15.27 7.40
N SER A 161 16.81 14.74 6.33
CA SER A 161 16.21 15.51 5.24
C SER A 161 14.70 15.30 5.25
N PHE A 162 13.93 16.37 5.42
CA PHE A 162 12.48 16.33 5.49
C PHE A 162 11.81 16.52 4.13
N SER A 163 10.59 16.07 4.01
CA SER A 163 9.79 16.18 2.79
C SER A 163 9.49 17.64 2.38
N ASN A 164 9.50 18.57 3.34
CA ASN A 164 9.30 20.00 3.09
C ASN A 164 10.60 20.75 2.72
N GLY A 165 11.72 20.04 2.52
CA GLY A 165 13.02 20.63 2.19
C GLY A 165 13.85 21.07 3.40
N GLY A 166 13.32 20.99 4.61
CA GLY A 166 14.09 21.26 5.82
C GLY A 166 15.12 20.18 6.09
N THR A 167 16.25 20.56 6.69
CA THR A 167 17.31 19.63 7.09
C THR A 167 17.69 19.83 8.55
N LEU A 168 18.17 18.78 9.21
CA LEU A 168 18.78 18.83 10.54
C LEU A 168 20.13 18.12 10.47
N GLU A 169 21.16 18.79 10.94
CA GLU A 169 22.45 18.17 11.21
C GLU A 169 22.39 17.49 12.57
N THR A 170 22.76 16.23 12.62
CA THR A 170 22.69 15.40 13.83
C THR A 170 24.04 14.80 14.15
N ASN A 171 24.26 14.47 15.42
CA ASN A 171 25.36 13.64 15.85
C ASN A 171 24.93 12.15 15.66
N PRO A 172 25.80 11.26 15.16
CA PRO A 172 25.47 9.83 15.05
C PRO A 172 24.93 9.21 16.35
N ASN A 173 25.42 9.64 17.49
CA ASN A 173 24.97 9.15 18.80
C ASN A 173 23.56 9.65 19.19
N TRP A 174 23.05 10.68 18.52
CA TRP A 174 21.73 11.24 18.84
C TRP A 174 20.59 10.24 18.68
N PHE A 175 20.73 9.26 17.78
CA PHE A 175 19.71 8.21 17.58
C PHE A 175 19.82 7.09 18.63
N ASN A 176 20.95 6.95 19.30
CA ASN A 176 21.22 5.82 20.19
C ASN A 176 21.22 6.19 21.68
N ALA A 177 21.56 7.43 22.00
CA ALA A 177 21.45 7.97 23.35
C ALA A 177 21.51 9.49 23.31
N PRO A 178 20.78 10.20 24.16
CA PRO A 178 21.20 11.50 24.60
C PRO A 178 22.49 11.30 25.40
N ALA A 179 23.62 11.55 24.77
CA ALA A 179 24.94 11.46 25.42
C ALA A 179 25.09 12.52 26.48
#